data_9789cb4bc8f523cff74cf3d74026b16b
#
_entry.id   9789cb4bc8f523cff74cf3d74026b16b
#
_cell.length_a   1.000
_cell.length_b   1.000
_cell.length_c   1.000
_cell.angle_alpha   90.00
_cell.angle_beta   90.00
_cell.angle_gamma   90.00
#
_symmetry.space_group_name_H-M   'P 1'
#
loop_
_entity.id
_entity.type
_entity.pdbx_description
1 polymer ?
#
loop_
_entity_poly.entity_id
_entity_poly.type
_entity_poly.pdbx_seq_one_letter_code
_entity_poly.pdbx_strand_id
1 'polypeptide(L)'
;SVIRAKNYDEALTLVNDHEFGNGVSIFTRDGDVGRSFSSKANIGMVGINIPIPVPMAFHSFGGWKRSLFGDQHMHGPEGVRFYTKLKTITSRWPSGLRSDPEFVMPTMK
;
A
#
# COMPACT_ATOMS: atom_id res chain seq x y z
N SER A 1 -5.57 16.91 21.71
CA SER A 1 -4.69 16.69 22.87
C SER A 1 -3.23 16.85 22.46
N VAL A 2 -2.39 17.30 23.37
CA VAL A 2 -0.93 17.40 23.19
C VAL A 2 -0.29 16.45 24.19
N ILE A 3 0.56 15.55 23.68
CA ILE A 3 1.30 14.58 24.49
C ILE A 3 2.79 14.87 24.30
N ARG A 4 3.55 14.89 25.38
CA ARG A 4 5.01 15.01 25.32
C ARG A 4 5.63 13.61 25.34
N ALA A 5 6.44 13.32 24.34
CA ALA A 5 7.32 12.17 24.33
C ALA A 5 8.73 12.55 24.79
N LYS A 6 9.42 11.67 25.48
CA LYS A 6 10.78 11.88 26.01
C LYS A 6 11.84 11.85 24.90
N ASN A 7 11.57 11.05 23.86
CA ASN A 7 12.47 10.85 22.75
C ASN A 7 11.69 10.36 21.51
N TYR A 8 12.42 10.16 20.41
CA TYR A 8 11.88 9.67 19.15
C TYR A 8 11.23 8.28 19.27
N ASP A 9 11.85 7.36 19.98
CA ASP A 9 11.35 5.97 20.07
C ASP A 9 10.02 5.90 20.83
N GLU A 10 9.86 6.67 21.89
CA GLU A 10 8.59 6.79 22.60
C GLU A 10 7.51 7.41 21.70
N ALA A 11 7.85 8.45 20.95
CA ALA A 11 6.92 9.07 20.01
C ALA A 11 6.48 8.08 18.91
N LEU A 12 7.40 7.31 18.35
CA LEU A 12 7.10 6.30 17.36
C LEU A 12 6.23 5.16 17.93
N THR A 13 6.50 4.74 19.16
CA THR A 13 5.70 3.74 19.86
C THR A 13 4.26 4.22 20.05
N LEU A 14 4.06 5.46 20.49
CA LEU A 14 2.71 6.04 20.64
C LEU A 14 1.92 6.04 19.33
N VAL A 15 2.60 6.33 18.21
CA VAL A 15 1.99 6.28 16.88
C VAL A 15 1.64 4.84 16.48
N ASN A 16 2.57 3.92 16.72
CA ASN A 16 2.41 2.53 16.25
C ASN A 16 1.42 1.72 17.10
N ASP A 17 1.26 2.02 18.37
CA ASP A 17 0.34 1.32 19.26
C ASP A 17 -1.11 1.84 19.14
N HIS A 18 -1.31 2.95 18.45
CA HIS A 18 -2.65 3.48 18.23
C HIS A 18 -3.49 2.53 17.36
N GLU A 19 -4.75 2.32 17.72
CA GLU A 19 -5.67 1.42 17.02
C GLU A 19 -6.01 1.87 15.59
N PHE A 20 -5.96 3.17 15.31
CA PHE A 20 -6.15 3.75 13.98
C PHE A 20 -4.81 4.08 13.33
N GLY A 21 -4.75 3.97 12.01
CA GLY A 21 -3.55 4.22 11.23
C GLY A 21 -3.83 4.93 9.92
N ASN A 22 -4.63 6.00 9.93
CA ASN A 22 -4.98 6.72 8.70
C ASN A 22 -3.81 7.54 8.15
N GLY A 23 -3.34 8.50 8.91
CA GLY A 23 -2.24 9.36 8.50
C GLY A 23 -1.49 9.94 9.68
N VAL A 24 -0.20 10.19 9.47
CA VAL A 24 0.68 10.83 10.45
C VAL A 24 1.65 11.77 9.74
N SER A 25 2.04 12.84 10.40
CA SER A 25 3.07 13.75 9.90
C SER A 25 4.17 13.96 10.93
N ILE A 26 5.40 14.01 10.43
CA ILE A 26 6.59 14.38 11.22
C ILE A 26 7.16 15.69 10.70
N PHE A 27 7.55 16.57 11.60
CA PHE A 27 8.25 17.81 11.29
C PHE A 27 9.64 17.75 11.87
N THR A 28 10.63 17.72 10.99
CA THR A 28 12.04 17.58 11.35
C THR A 28 12.96 18.24 10.33
N ARG A 29 14.13 18.69 10.77
CA ARG A 29 15.22 19.11 9.88
C ARG A 29 16.22 18.00 9.61
N ASP A 30 16.09 16.88 10.31
CA ASP A 30 16.99 15.74 10.19
C ASP A 30 16.39 14.73 9.18
N GLY A 31 17.10 14.54 8.07
CA GLY A 31 16.71 13.61 7.01
C GLY A 31 16.73 12.15 7.43
N ASP A 32 17.61 11.76 8.36
CA ASP A 32 17.68 10.38 8.85
C ASP A 32 16.49 10.06 9.75
N VAL A 33 16.11 11.00 10.59
CA VAL A 33 14.88 10.89 11.41
C VAL A 33 13.66 10.79 10.50
N GLY A 34 13.55 11.61 9.46
CA GLY A 34 12.44 11.56 8.51
C GLY A 34 12.36 10.21 7.77
N ARG A 35 13.48 9.69 7.28
CA ARG A 35 13.55 8.35 6.62
C ARG A 35 13.23 7.23 7.58
N SER A 36 13.81 7.26 8.77
CA SER A 36 13.53 6.26 9.82
C SER A 36 12.05 6.23 10.17
N PHE A 37 11.44 7.40 10.35
CA PHE A 37 10.02 7.51 10.71
C PHE A 37 9.13 6.95 9.60
N SER A 38 9.35 7.35 8.34
CA SER A 38 8.54 6.88 7.21
C SER A 38 8.62 5.36 7.01
N SER A 39 9.75 4.75 7.34
CA SER A 39 9.94 3.30 7.25
C SER A 39 9.34 2.52 8.41
N LYS A 40 9.32 3.11 9.61
CA LYS A 40 8.92 2.41 10.85
C LYS A 40 7.49 2.71 11.30
N ALA A 41 6.89 3.79 10.82
CA ALA A 41 5.51 4.14 11.18
C ALA A 41 4.52 3.15 10.54
N ASN A 42 3.76 2.46 11.37
CA ASN A 42 2.72 1.50 10.94
C ASN A 42 1.40 2.23 10.63
N ILE A 43 1.45 3.10 9.63
CA ILE A 43 0.39 4.04 9.24
C ILE A 43 0.27 4.07 7.71
N GLY A 44 -0.93 4.22 7.20
CA GLY A 44 -1.19 4.17 5.75
C GLY A 44 -0.64 5.36 4.96
N MET A 45 -0.63 6.55 5.56
CA MET A 45 -0.11 7.78 4.93
C MET A 45 0.87 8.46 5.88
N VAL A 46 2.07 8.74 5.38
CA VAL A 46 3.12 9.42 6.17
C VAL A 46 3.56 10.69 5.46
N GLY A 47 3.47 11.81 6.14
CA GLY A 47 3.97 13.10 5.70
C GLY A 47 5.27 13.49 6.40
N ILE A 48 6.24 14.00 5.65
CA ILE A 48 7.46 14.61 6.20
C ILE A 48 7.42 16.08 5.89
N ASN A 49 7.34 16.91 6.94
CA ASN A 49 7.21 18.37 6.84
C ASN A 49 5.96 18.84 6.07
N ILE A 50 4.95 17.99 6.00
CA ILE A 50 3.64 18.28 5.41
C ILE A 50 2.57 18.03 6.47
N PRO A 51 1.65 18.96 6.71
CA PRO A 51 0.66 18.84 7.80
C PRO A 51 -0.41 17.79 7.53
N ILE A 52 -0.75 17.54 6.25
CA ILE A 52 -1.78 16.57 5.83
C ILE A 52 -1.17 15.68 4.75
N PRO A 53 -0.91 14.39 5.05
CA PRO A 53 -0.17 13.49 4.16
C PRO A 53 -1.03 12.86 3.06
N VAL A 54 -1.99 13.57 2.52
CA VAL A 54 -2.86 13.08 1.46
C VAL A 54 -2.26 13.39 0.09
N PRO A 55 -1.97 12.40 -0.75
CA PRO A 55 -1.46 12.61 -2.10
C PRO A 55 -2.58 13.06 -3.06
N MET A 56 -2.21 13.36 -4.30
CA MET A 56 -3.16 13.61 -5.38
C MET A 56 -3.96 12.35 -5.71
N ALA A 57 -5.21 12.53 -6.17
CA ALA A 57 -6.20 11.47 -6.36
C ALA A 57 -5.83 10.38 -7.38
N PHE A 58 -4.82 10.58 -8.22
CA PHE A 58 -4.32 9.54 -9.12
C PHE A 58 -3.38 8.53 -8.44
N HIS A 59 -2.96 8.80 -7.20
CA HIS A 59 -2.26 7.84 -6.36
C HIS A 59 -3.22 7.12 -5.43
N SER A 60 -2.98 5.85 -5.18
CA SER A 60 -3.68 5.14 -4.11
C SER A 60 -3.30 5.71 -2.76
N PHE A 61 -4.29 5.96 -1.91
CA PHE A 61 -4.07 6.42 -0.56
C PHE A 61 -5.19 5.93 0.37
N GLY A 62 -4.88 5.77 1.62
CA GLY A 62 -5.82 5.34 2.64
C GLY A 62 -5.13 4.90 3.91
N GLY A 63 -5.93 4.57 4.90
CA GLY A 63 -5.44 4.14 6.21
C GLY A 63 -5.08 2.67 6.28
N TRP A 64 -4.39 2.33 7.35
CA TRP A 64 -4.17 0.97 7.80
C TRP A 64 -4.94 0.71 9.10
N LYS A 65 -4.79 -0.46 9.67
CA LYS A 65 -5.42 -0.86 10.93
C LYS A 65 -6.94 -0.65 10.86
N ARG A 66 -7.55 -0.11 11.91
CA ARG A 66 -9.00 0.17 11.95
C ARG A 66 -9.45 1.40 11.14
N SER A 67 -8.53 2.07 10.46
CA SER A 67 -8.85 3.19 9.57
C SER A 67 -9.29 2.77 8.17
N LEU A 68 -9.22 1.49 7.84
CA LEU A 68 -9.65 0.96 6.54
C LEU A 68 -10.32 -0.41 6.72
N PHE A 69 -11.38 -0.66 5.96
CA PHE A 69 -12.00 -1.98 5.84
C PHE A 69 -11.44 -2.68 4.60
N GLY A 70 -10.77 -3.82 4.79
CA GLY A 70 -10.08 -4.55 3.72
C GLY A 70 -8.69 -3.97 3.42
N ASP A 71 -8.09 -4.45 2.33
CA ASP A 71 -6.68 -4.20 2.00
C ASP A 71 -6.49 -3.25 0.81
N GLN A 72 -7.56 -2.91 0.10
CA GLN A 72 -7.49 -2.10 -1.11
C GLN A 72 -7.99 -0.69 -0.86
N HIS A 73 -7.21 0.29 -1.31
CA HIS A 73 -7.57 1.69 -1.25
C HIS A 73 -8.50 2.09 -2.40
N MET A 74 -9.10 3.29 -2.31
CA MET A 74 -10.16 3.72 -3.21
C MET A 74 -9.69 4.42 -4.48
N HIS A 75 -8.46 4.92 -4.52
CA HIS A 75 -7.93 5.77 -5.59
C HIS A 75 -6.73 5.14 -6.29
N GLY A 76 -6.38 5.68 -7.46
CA GLY A 76 -5.29 5.19 -8.29
C GLY A 76 -5.57 3.78 -8.83
N PRO A 77 -4.52 2.97 -9.09
CA PRO A 77 -4.67 1.60 -9.60
C PRO A 77 -5.48 0.68 -8.67
N GLU A 78 -5.44 0.90 -7.38
CA GLU A 78 -6.20 0.12 -6.40
C GLU A 78 -7.72 0.37 -6.54
N GLY A 79 -8.13 1.56 -6.92
CA GLY A 79 -9.54 1.84 -7.22
C GLY A 79 -10.08 0.99 -8.37
N VAL A 80 -9.25 0.75 -9.40
CA VAL A 80 -9.63 -0.16 -10.49
C VAL A 80 -9.72 -1.60 -9.99
N ARG A 81 -8.75 -2.06 -9.22
CA ARG A 81 -8.73 -3.42 -8.65
C ARG A 81 -9.92 -3.68 -7.72
N PHE A 82 -10.32 -2.67 -6.96
CA PHE A 82 -11.44 -2.78 -6.03
C PHE A 82 -12.76 -3.10 -6.76
N TYR A 83 -13.01 -2.50 -7.93
CA TYR A 83 -14.25 -2.68 -8.70
C TYR A 83 -14.18 -3.77 -9.77
N THR A 84 -13.05 -4.45 -9.93
CA THR A 84 -12.84 -5.46 -10.96
C THR A 84 -12.41 -6.79 -10.38
N LYS A 85 -12.53 -7.84 -11.17
CA LYS A 85 -12.03 -9.18 -10.83
C LYS A 85 -11.05 -9.63 -11.89
N LEU A 86 -9.94 -10.22 -11.47
CA LEU A 86 -9.02 -10.89 -12.38
C LEU A 86 -9.67 -12.17 -12.90
N LYS A 87 -9.58 -12.36 -14.22
CA LYS A 87 -9.95 -13.61 -14.88
C LYS A 87 -8.75 -14.13 -15.66
N THR A 88 -8.32 -15.32 -15.34
CA THR A 88 -7.28 -16.01 -16.10
C THR A 88 -7.94 -16.90 -17.13
N ILE A 89 -7.53 -16.78 -18.38
CA ILE A 89 -8.01 -17.60 -19.48
C ILE A 89 -6.80 -18.27 -20.11
N THR A 90 -6.81 -19.59 -20.11
CA THR A 90 -5.83 -20.40 -20.85
C THR A 90 -6.57 -21.09 -21.98
N SER A 91 -6.11 -20.88 -23.20
CA SER A 91 -6.73 -21.49 -24.37
C SER A 91 -5.68 -22.15 -25.26
N ARG A 92 -6.07 -23.24 -25.88
CA ARG A 92 -5.29 -23.92 -26.92
C ARG A 92 -6.19 -24.10 -28.14
N TRP A 93 -5.72 -23.65 -29.28
CA TRP A 93 -6.41 -23.85 -30.54
C TRP A 93 -5.61 -24.89 -31.36
N PRO A 94 -6.06 -26.16 -31.41
CA PRO A 94 -5.36 -27.18 -32.18
C PRO A 94 -5.47 -26.82 -33.68
N SER A 95 -4.36 -26.87 -34.39
CA SER A 95 -4.30 -26.69 -35.82
C SER A 95 -4.57 -28.01 -36.50
N GLY A 96 -5.81 -28.23 -36.97
CA GLY A 96 -6.22 -29.38 -37.77
C GLY A 96 -6.84 -30.57 -37.01
N LEU A 97 -7.48 -31.45 -37.80
CA LEU A 97 -8.27 -32.59 -37.30
C LEU A 97 -7.42 -33.79 -36.83
N ARG A 98 -6.10 -33.72 -36.87
CA ARG A 98 -5.17 -34.87 -36.70
C ARG A 98 -3.97 -34.61 -35.80
N SER A 99 -3.96 -33.64 -34.93
CA SER A 99 -2.90 -33.54 -33.92
C SER A 99 -3.29 -34.28 -32.67
N ASP A 100 -2.52 -35.27 -32.30
CA ASP A 100 -2.57 -35.87 -30.98
C ASP A 100 -2.45 -34.78 -29.90
N PRO A 101 -3.03 -34.97 -28.70
CA PRO A 101 -2.99 -33.99 -27.64
C PRO A 101 -1.58 -33.81 -27.09
N GLU A 102 -0.79 -32.98 -27.74
CA GLU A 102 0.53 -32.57 -27.26
C GLU A 102 0.37 -31.38 -26.33
N PHE A 103 0.55 -31.58 -25.06
CA PHE A 103 0.53 -30.54 -24.07
C PHE A 103 1.95 -29.99 -23.90
N VAL A 104 2.28 -28.96 -24.67
CA VAL A 104 3.55 -28.23 -24.54
C VAL A 104 3.29 -26.92 -23.80
N MET A 105 3.85 -26.80 -22.60
CA MET A 105 3.85 -25.53 -21.87
C MET A 105 4.71 -24.49 -22.61
N PRO A 106 4.18 -23.30 -22.92
CA PRO A 106 4.99 -22.24 -23.51
C PRO A 106 6.09 -21.81 -22.54
N THR A 107 7.33 -21.93 -22.95
CA THR A 107 8.47 -21.37 -22.24
C THR A 107 8.74 -19.94 -22.73
N MET A 108 8.87 -19.01 -21.80
CA MET A 108 9.34 -17.66 -22.15
C MET A 108 10.81 -17.75 -22.61
N LYS A 109 11.09 -17.18 -23.77
CA LYS A 109 12.45 -16.95 -24.25
C LYS A 109 12.95 -15.58 -23.78
#